data_3cf897498f34071c090d17a6e3704e0d
#
_entry.id   3cf897498f34071c090d17a6e3704e0d
#
_cell.length_a   1.000
_cell.length_b   1.000
_cell.length_c   1.000
_cell.angle_alpha   90.00
_cell.angle_beta   90.00
_cell.angle_gamma   90.00
#
_symmetry.space_group_name_H-M   'P 1'
#
loop_
_entity.id
_entity.type
_entity.pdbx_description
1 polymer ?
#
loop_
_entity_poly.entity_id
_entity_poly.type
_entity_poly.pdbx_seq_one_letter_code
_entity_poly.pdbx_strand_id
1 'polypeptide(L)'
;MSNLLDKSSIVLSPTAYDNSKVLCVKPSDGSGDFDFSRNSAATRVNAQGLVEDVQILSSNLVQNGDFSQLGSEEVTNGNFATDLSGWSSITNVTWSSNFGGSAFMNANGTNAQFRQFLSYVVGKTYRISWEVKENNGCDLFRVYNNGGFTNITDNFVGTHTLYFTQTSGTLFLLRNDTIGSNITIDNVSVVEVGQNWDLTGTWIIGDNVANCDGSQSGNADLIQALSTGAGKQYKITYTVSNYLAGDIKVRLSSGNTTSAQSSNGTFTEIITAVVNGGFRLRGNDTFNGSVTNISVIEITDDTNLPRINYEGFSFDGSGNIIPDSGCGSWLFEPQSTNLITYSEDFSQSYWNTYGAEVSRTLDTSQANPSGSNGSYIFEGVSGLRRFGKVISVTPNTDYTISFYAKNINATLLRLLFTNSSVSSKIYTSEVSTTKWSRVEVSFTSGAGTSTTIQILRDLPIGESVYIWGVQVEEQSYATSYIPTDGTSVTRNQDVCNNGGSVSTINSTSGVLYAEIAALANSNDNRRISLSDGTLNNRILLSLPY
;
A
#
# COMPACT_ATOMS: atom_id res chain seq x y z
N MET A 1 27.34 -31.27 4.68
CA MET A 1 26.88 -30.02 5.28
C MET A 1 26.42 -30.13 6.73
N SER A 2 25.73 -31.17 7.16
CA SER A 2 25.30 -31.34 8.57
C SER A 2 26.44 -31.22 9.61
N ASN A 3 27.61 -31.76 9.35
CA ASN A 3 28.72 -31.79 10.31
C ASN A 3 29.42 -30.41 10.52
N LEU A 4 29.32 -29.46 9.57
CA LEU A 4 29.89 -28.13 9.73
C LEU A 4 28.92 -27.22 10.51
N LEU A 5 27.64 -27.35 10.26
CA LEU A 5 26.59 -26.61 10.96
C LEU A 5 26.51 -26.99 12.43
N ASP A 6 26.64 -28.28 12.73
CA ASP A 6 26.62 -28.80 14.11
C ASP A 6 27.80 -28.30 14.97
N LYS A 7 28.95 -28.10 14.33
CA LYS A 7 30.19 -27.64 14.97
C LYS A 7 30.39 -26.12 14.94
N SER A 8 29.53 -25.37 14.24
CA SER A 8 29.68 -23.93 14.15
C SER A 8 29.40 -23.25 15.48
N SER A 9 30.18 -22.22 15.80
CA SER A 9 29.97 -21.34 16.94
C SER A 9 28.93 -20.27 16.61
N ILE A 10 29.03 -19.67 15.40
CA ILE A 10 28.10 -18.67 14.89
C ILE A 10 27.64 -19.09 13.51
N VAL A 11 26.32 -19.01 13.26
CA VAL A 11 25.69 -19.17 11.96
C VAL A 11 24.82 -17.97 11.70
N LEU A 12 25.23 -17.16 10.75
CA LEU A 12 24.47 -16.01 10.26
C LEU A 12 23.83 -16.37 8.90
N SER A 13 22.52 -16.40 8.86
CA SER A 13 21.73 -16.60 7.63
C SER A 13 20.66 -15.51 7.53
N PRO A 14 20.24 -15.10 6.35
CA PRO A 14 19.22 -14.03 6.18
C PRO A 14 17.82 -14.53 6.51
N THR A 15 17.58 -14.82 7.79
CA THR A 15 16.32 -15.38 8.30
C THR A 15 15.53 -14.41 9.16
N ALA A 16 16.20 -13.63 10.00
CA ALA A 16 15.55 -12.71 10.92
C ALA A 16 16.46 -11.55 11.35
N TYR A 17 15.86 -10.42 11.67
CA TYR A 17 16.49 -9.25 12.28
C TYR A 17 15.54 -8.59 13.27
N ASP A 18 16.10 -7.70 14.09
CA ASP A 18 15.36 -6.81 14.99
C ASP A 18 15.95 -5.39 14.86
N ASN A 19 15.35 -4.44 15.56
CA ASN A 19 15.89 -3.07 15.60
C ASN A 19 17.35 -3.11 16.10
N SER A 20 18.25 -2.53 15.30
CA SER A 20 19.68 -2.46 15.56
C SER A 20 20.38 -3.81 15.73
N LYS A 21 19.78 -4.91 15.23
CA LYS A 21 20.32 -6.28 15.37
C LYS A 21 20.18 -7.11 14.10
N VAL A 22 21.26 -7.81 13.76
CA VAL A 22 21.24 -8.94 12.81
C VAL A 22 21.28 -10.21 13.63
N LEU A 23 20.20 -11.00 13.56
CA LEU A 23 20.05 -12.18 14.42
C LEU A 23 20.77 -13.39 13.85
N CYS A 24 21.47 -14.10 14.70
CA CYS A 24 22.12 -15.37 14.37
C CYS A 24 21.13 -16.54 14.47
N VAL A 25 21.25 -17.50 13.56
CA VAL A 25 20.55 -18.78 13.68
C VAL A 25 21.14 -19.62 14.82
N LYS A 26 22.45 -19.46 15.03
CA LYS A 26 23.18 -20.13 16.12
C LYS A 26 24.28 -19.19 16.62
N PRO A 27 24.46 -19.05 17.96
CA PRO A 27 23.57 -19.55 19.01
C PRO A 27 22.22 -18.85 19.01
N SER A 28 21.15 -19.52 19.42
CA SER A 28 19.79 -19.02 19.41
C SER A 28 19.39 -18.21 20.65
N ASP A 29 20.35 -18.01 21.57
CA ASP A 29 20.18 -17.26 22.82
C ASP A 29 20.54 -15.76 22.68
N GLY A 30 20.88 -15.33 21.46
CA GLY A 30 21.28 -13.94 21.14
C GLY A 30 22.75 -13.64 21.40
N SER A 31 23.55 -14.56 22.00
CA SER A 31 24.96 -14.30 22.31
C SER A 31 25.86 -14.21 21.06
N GLY A 32 25.35 -14.58 19.90
CA GLY A 32 26.02 -14.50 18.62
C GLY A 32 25.57 -13.32 17.75
N ASP A 33 24.51 -12.61 18.14
CA ASP A 33 23.91 -11.56 17.34
C ASP A 33 24.85 -10.39 17.09
N PHE A 34 24.68 -9.78 15.92
CA PHE A 34 25.48 -8.62 15.53
C PHE A 34 24.75 -7.33 15.82
N ASP A 35 25.49 -6.31 16.25
CA ASP A 35 25.01 -4.94 16.29
C ASP A 35 24.91 -4.39 14.87
N PHE A 36 23.83 -3.67 14.61
CA PHE A 36 23.59 -3.04 13.33
C PHE A 36 23.25 -1.56 13.50
N SER A 37 23.82 -0.71 12.66
CA SER A 37 23.44 0.70 12.57
C SER A 37 23.54 1.22 11.14
N ARG A 38 22.63 2.14 10.80
CA ARG A 38 22.67 2.93 9.57
C ARG A 38 22.30 4.38 9.84
N ASN A 39 21.40 4.63 10.80
CA ASN A 39 20.88 5.96 11.16
C ASN A 39 20.25 6.71 9.98
N SER A 40 19.59 6.01 9.09
CA SER A 40 18.80 6.53 7.98
C SER A 40 17.81 5.47 7.48
N ALA A 41 16.72 5.92 6.87
CA ALA A 41 15.81 5.04 6.15
C ALA A 41 16.51 4.33 4.98
N ALA A 42 15.99 3.19 4.56
CA ALA A 42 16.45 2.44 3.41
C ALA A 42 15.35 1.58 2.81
N THR A 43 15.48 1.27 1.53
CA THR A 43 14.62 0.31 0.84
C THR A 43 15.30 -1.04 0.65
N ARG A 44 14.47 -2.04 0.35
CA ARG A 44 14.89 -3.37 -0.11
C ARG A 44 13.94 -3.86 -1.19
N VAL A 45 14.30 -4.93 -1.86
CA VAL A 45 13.35 -5.73 -2.65
C VAL A 45 12.85 -6.86 -1.76
N ASN A 46 11.55 -6.98 -1.58
CA ASN A 46 10.92 -8.02 -0.74
C ASN A 46 10.77 -9.35 -1.48
N ALA A 47 10.27 -10.38 -0.80
CA ALA A 47 10.08 -11.71 -1.36
C ALA A 47 9.08 -11.77 -2.53
N GLN A 48 8.25 -10.74 -2.72
CA GLN A 48 7.34 -10.59 -3.85
C GLN A 48 7.98 -9.85 -5.04
N GLY A 49 9.26 -9.43 -4.90
CA GLY A 49 9.98 -8.67 -5.92
C GLY A 49 9.61 -7.18 -5.95
N LEU A 50 8.98 -6.66 -4.90
CA LEU A 50 8.59 -5.26 -4.80
C LEU A 50 9.63 -4.46 -4.01
N VAL A 51 9.87 -3.22 -4.43
CA VAL A 51 10.68 -2.24 -3.69
C VAL A 51 9.86 -1.72 -2.51
N GLU A 52 10.36 -1.87 -1.30
CA GLU A 52 9.68 -1.41 -0.09
C GLU A 52 10.64 -0.74 0.90
N ASP A 53 10.12 0.17 1.71
CA ASP A 53 10.84 0.71 2.85
C ASP A 53 11.00 -0.36 3.95
N VAL A 54 12.17 -0.42 4.55
CA VAL A 54 12.39 -1.29 5.71
C VAL A 54 11.97 -0.54 6.97
N GLN A 55 10.86 -0.98 7.57
CA GLN A 55 10.19 -0.27 8.66
C GLN A 55 9.72 -1.24 9.74
N ILE A 56 9.74 -0.81 11.01
CA ILE A 56 8.97 -1.44 12.07
C ILE A 56 7.64 -0.68 12.19
N LEU A 57 6.57 -1.41 12.03
CA LEU A 57 5.22 -0.90 12.08
C LEU A 57 4.54 -1.32 13.39
N SER A 58 3.78 -0.43 13.99
CA SER A 58 2.86 -0.76 15.08
C SER A 58 1.67 -1.58 14.57
N SER A 59 0.76 -1.95 15.46
CA SER A 59 -0.56 -2.45 15.06
C SER A 59 -1.38 -1.36 14.37
N ASN A 60 -2.30 -1.78 13.48
CA ASN A 60 -3.24 -0.85 12.86
C ASN A 60 -4.09 -0.15 13.93
N LEU A 61 -4.12 1.18 13.89
CA LEU A 61 -4.91 2.00 14.81
C LEU A 61 -6.39 2.08 14.39
N VAL A 62 -6.68 1.89 13.09
CA VAL A 62 -8.05 1.91 12.56
C VAL A 62 -8.78 0.64 12.94
N GLN A 63 -9.98 0.81 13.48
CA GLN A 63 -10.91 -0.27 13.73
C GLN A 63 -11.95 -0.33 12.60
N ASN A 64 -12.31 -1.53 12.17
CA ASN A 64 -13.31 -1.75 11.12
C ASN A 64 -13.02 -0.93 9.84
N GLY A 65 -11.77 -0.95 9.35
CA GLY A 65 -11.36 -0.18 8.18
C GLY A 65 -11.85 -0.75 6.85
N ASP A 66 -12.30 -2.00 6.83
CA ASP A 66 -12.93 -2.69 5.70
C ASP A 66 -14.46 -2.68 5.78
N PHE A 67 -15.04 -2.06 6.83
CA PHE A 67 -16.47 -1.96 7.09
C PHE A 67 -17.22 -3.29 7.18
N SER A 68 -16.52 -4.41 7.38
CA SER A 68 -17.09 -5.76 7.44
C SER A 68 -17.73 -6.09 8.79
N GLN A 69 -17.35 -5.38 9.85
CA GLN A 69 -17.87 -5.61 11.19
C GLN A 69 -19.34 -5.20 11.29
N LEU A 70 -20.15 -6.10 11.84
CA LEU A 70 -21.56 -5.87 12.11
C LEU A 70 -21.80 -5.65 13.61
N GLY A 71 -22.74 -4.76 13.94
CA GLY A 71 -23.22 -4.58 15.28
C GLY A 71 -24.09 -5.74 15.79
N SER A 72 -24.58 -5.59 17.00
CA SER A 72 -25.55 -6.52 17.56
C SER A 72 -26.86 -6.49 16.77
N GLU A 73 -27.57 -7.61 16.80
CA GLU A 73 -28.92 -7.68 16.23
C GLU A 73 -29.89 -6.84 17.06
N GLU A 74 -30.60 -5.93 16.42
CA GLU A 74 -31.61 -5.06 17.05
C GLU A 74 -33.01 -5.67 17.04
N VAL A 75 -33.30 -6.56 16.06
CA VAL A 75 -34.61 -7.20 15.94
C VAL A 75 -34.71 -8.40 16.88
N THR A 76 -35.80 -8.48 17.62
CA THR A 76 -36.14 -9.67 18.40
C THR A 76 -37.02 -10.59 17.57
N ASN A 77 -36.70 -11.90 17.55
CA ASN A 77 -37.47 -12.92 16.84
C ASN A 77 -37.70 -12.60 15.34
N GLY A 78 -36.63 -12.25 14.64
CA GLY A 78 -36.69 -11.96 13.20
C GLY A 78 -36.75 -13.22 12.32
N ASN A 79 -36.41 -14.39 12.87
CA ASN A 79 -36.48 -15.70 12.20
C ASN A 79 -37.84 -16.42 12.42
N PHE A 80 -38.75 -15.81 13.18
CA PHE A 80 -40.10 -16.35 13.42
C PHE A 80 -40.17 -17.84 13.76
N ALA A 81 -39.19 -18.38 14.48
CA ALA A 81 -39.03 -19.83 14.65
C ALA A 81 -40.26 -20.52 15.22
N THR A 82 -40.98 -19.89 16.13
CA THR A 82 -42.13 -20.50 16.83
C THR A 82 -43.40 -19.65 16.81
N ASP A 83 -43.30 -18.34 16.68
CA ASP A 83 -44.41 -17.40 16.78
C ASP A 83 -44.01 -15.97 16.29
N LEU A 84 -44.87 -14.98 16.54
CA LEU A 84 -44.59 -13.54 16.30
C LEU A 84 -44.28 -12.78 17.59
N SER A 85 -43.80 -13.45 18.63
CA SER A 85 -43.39 -12.77 19.87
C SER A 85 -42.35 -11.70 19.64
N GLY A 86 -42.38 -10.60 20.41
CA GLY A 86 -41.51 -9.44 20.18
C GLY A 86 -42.05 -8.43 19.16
N TRP A 87 -42.98 -8.85 18.28
CA TRP A 87 -43.63 -7.94 17.34
C TRP A 87 -44.96 -7.42 17.86
N SER A 88 -45.30 -6.21 17.48
CA SER A 88 -46.50 -5.49 17.97
C SER A 88 -47.28 -4.85 16.83
N SER A 89 -48.51 -4.35 17.11
CA SER A 89 -49.43 -3.75 16.12
C SER A 89 -49.59 -4.63 14.87
N ILE A 90 -49.82 -5.93 15.13
CA ILE A 90 -49.98 -6.94 14.09
C ILE A 90 -51.36 -6.75 13.46
N THR A 91 -51.37 -6.52 12.14
CA THR A 91 -52.57 -6.37 11.33
C THR A 91 -52.41 -7.28 10.10
N ASN A 92 -53.33 -8.21 9.90
CA ASN A 92 -53.32 -9.12 8.74
C ASN A 92 -52.00 -9.90 8.56
N VAL A 93 -51.30 -10.19 9.66
CA VAL A 93 -50.08 -11.01 9.68
C VAL A 93 -50.30 -12.16 10.62
N THR A 94 -49.98 -13.37 10.18
CA THR A 94 -50.05 -14.61 10.95
C THR A 94 -48.75 -15.36 10.91
N TRP A 95 -48.40 -16.02 11.99
CA TRP A 95 -47.30 -16.95 11.98
C TRP A 95 -47.64 -18.20 11.12
N SER A 96 -46.67 -18.68 10.40
CA SER A 96 -46.75 -19.90 9.60
C SER A 96 -45.61 -20.84 9.97
N SER A 97 -45.89 -22.13 10.12
CA SER A 97 -44.84 -23.14 10.31
C SER A 97 -44.07 -23.48 9.02
N ASN A 98 -44.50 -22.94 7.89
CA ASN A 98 -43.80 -23.11 6.63
C ASN A 98 -42.39 -22.52 6.72
N PHE A 99 -41.42 -23.10 6.01
CA PHE A 99 -40.02 -22.68 5.95
C PHE A 99 -39.27 -22.73 7.29
N GLY A 100 -39.79 -23.52 8.28
CA GLY A 100 -39.20 -23.60 9.63
C GLY A 100 -39.69 -22.52 10.59
N GLY A 101 -40.67 -21.70 10.18
CA GLY A 101 -41.23 -20.53 10.82
C GLY A 101 -41.13 -19.32 9.91
N SER A 102 -42.20 -18.54 9.79
CA SER A 102 -42.26 -17.36 8.93
C SER A 102 -43.44 -16.46 9.27
N ALA A 103 -43.37 -15.19 8.80
CA ALA A 103 -44.50 -14.25 8.90
C ALA A 103 -45.24 -14.19 7.56
N PHE A 104 -46.50 -14.66 7.56
CA PHE A 104 -47.41 -14.59 6.42
C PHE A 104 -48.22 -13.30 6.50
N MET A 105 -48.03 -12.41 5.54
CA MET A 105 -48.64 -11.07 5.46
C MET A 105 -49.68 -11.04 4.36
N ASN A 106 -50.98 -11.12 4.74
CA ASN A 106 -52.10 -11.17 3.81
C ASN A 106 -52.88 -9.85 3.80
N ALA A 107 -52.66 -9.01 2.81
CA ALA A 107 -53.30 -7.69 2.65
C ALA A 107 -54.75 -7.80 2.12
N ASN A 108 -55.59 -8.63 2.74
CA ASN A 108 -56.99 -8.82 2.34
C ASN A 108 -57.89 -7.68 2.87
N GLY A 109 -58.31 -6.80 1.97
CA GLY A 109 -59.19 -5.66 2.28
C GLY A 109 -58.48 -4.45 2.88
N THR A 110 -57.35 -4.63 3.61
CA THR A 110 -56.46 -3.59 4.14
C THR A 110 -55.04 -4.10 4.09
N ASN A 111 -54.08 -3.18 4.32
CA ASN A 111 -52.66 -3.56 4.39
C ASN A 111 -52.38 -4.63 5.47
N ALA A 112 -51.28 -5.35 5.30
CA ALA A 112 -50.73 -6.23 6.31
C ALA A 112 -49.45 -5.62 6.88
N GLN A 113 -49.35 -5.54 8.21
CA GLN A 113 -48.19 -4.88 8.86
C GLN A 113 -47.92 -5.42 10.26
N PHE A 114 -46.66 -5.24 10.71
CA PHE A 114 -46.24 -5.46 12.09
C PHE A 114 -44.96 -4.64 12.38
N ARG A 115 -44.63 -4.42 13.66
CA ARG A 115 -43.56 -3.49 14.03
C ARG A 115 -42.82 -3.88 15.29
N GLN A 116 -41.62 -3.31 15.43
CA GLN A 116 -40.85 -3.24 16.67
C GLN A 116 -40.39 -1.81 16.94
N PHE A 117 -39.97 -1.52 18.17
CA PHE A 117 -39.21 -0.32 18.52
C PHE A 117 -37.79 -0.75 18.80
N LEU A 118 -36.82 -0.24 18.02
CA LEU A 118 -35.42 -0.64 18.04
C LEU A 118 -34.54 0.42 18.70
N SER A 119 -33.35 0.03 19.17
CA SER A 119 -32.42 0.90 19.89
C SER A 119 -31.49 1.69 18.94
N TYR A 120 -32.07 2.33 17.94
CA TYR A 120 -31.30 3.13 16.99
C TYR A 120 -30.53 4.29 17.60
N VAL A 121 -29.29 4.50 17.13
CA VAL A 121 -28.46 5.66 17.49
C VAL A 121 -28.43 6.64 16.31
N VAL A 122 -28.83 7.90 16.58
CA VAL A 122 -28.82 8.95 15.56
C VAL A 122 -27.41 9.17 15.01
N GLY A 123 -27.28 9.30 13.69
CA GLY A 123 -26.01 9.46 12.98
C GLY A 123 -25.32 8.15 12.59
N LYS A 124 -25.79 7.00 13.09
CA LYS A 124 -25.23 5.69 12.71
C LYS A 124 -25.97 5.08 11.52
N THR A 125 -25.27 4.26 10.75
CA THR A 125 -25.82 3.55 9.59
C THR A 125 -26.25 2.16 10.00
N TYR A 126 -27.41 1.74 9.51
CA TYR A 126 -28.00 0.41 9.76
C TYR A 126 -28.24 -0.30 8.43
N ARG A 127 -28.03 -1.62 8.46
CA ARG A 127 -28.46 -2.55 7.42
C ARG A 127 -29.74 -3.24 7.90
N ILE A 128 -30.80 -3.11 7.11
CA ILE A 128 -32.01 -3.93 7.23
C ILE A 128 -31.90 -5.05 6.20
N SER A 129 -32.14 -6.28 6.59
CA SER A 129 -32.32 -7.40 5.65
C SER A 129 -33.54 -8.21 6.01
N TRP A 130 -34.16 -8.83 5.02
CA TRP A 130 -35.25 -9.79 5.17
C TRP A 130 -35.21 -10.75 3.97
N GLU A 131 -35.82 -11.90 4.15
CA GLU A 131 -35.95 -12.90 3.10
C GLU A 131 -37.43 -13.04 2.69
N VAL A 132 -37.71 -12.89 1.42
CA VAL A 132 -39.02 -13.22 0.84
C VAL A 132 -39.04 -14.70 0.47
N LYS A 133 -39.86 -15.49 1.14
CA LYS A 133 -40.02 -16.93 0.89
C LYS A 133 -41.05 -17.21 -0.21
N GLU A 134 -42.11 -16.42 -0.25
CA GLU A 134 -43.16 -16.46 -1.27
C GLU A 134 -43.70 -15.05 -1.52
N ASN A 135 -44.01 -14.74 -2.77
CA ASN A 135 -44.71 -13.52 -3.16
C ASN A 135 -45.85 -13.82 -4.11
N ASN A 136 -47.08 -13.56 -3.68
CA ASN A 136 -48.30 -13.73 -4.47
C ASN A 136 -48.92 -12.35 -4.73
N GLY A 137 -48.33 -11.61 -5.66
CA GLY A 137 -48.85 -10.34 -6.15
C GLY A 137 -48.57 -9.13 -5.26
N CYS A 138 -47.61 -9.19 -4.32
CA CYS A 138 -47.18 -8.02 -3.56
C CYS A 138 -46.21 -7.18 -4.42
N ASP A 139 -46.73 -6.14 -5.06
CA ASP A 139 -45.97 -5.20 -5.88
C ASP A 139 -45.37 -4.02 -5.07
N LEU A 140 -45.93 -3.73 -3.89
CA LEU A 140 -45.48 -2.66 -3.02
C LEU A 140 -45.35 -3.16 -1.58
N PHE A 141 -44.11 -3.49 -1.24
CA PHE A 141 -43.69 -3.71 0.14
C PHE A 141 -43.04 -2.46 0.70
N ARG A 142 -43.28 -2.13 1.95
CA ARG A 142 -42.75 -0.93 2.57
C ARG A 142 -42.01 -1.24 3.85
N VAL A 143 -40.86 -0.61 4.00
CA VAL A 143 -40.09 -0.59 5.24
C VAL A 143 -40.22 0.80 5.85
N TYR A 144 -40.72 0.90 7.07
CA TYR A 144 -40.72 2.14 7.82
C TYR A 144 -39.48 2.19 8.71
N ASN A 145 -38.67 3.17 8.49
CA ASN A 145 -37.44 3.45 9.23
C ASN A 145 -37.20 4.97 9.20
N ASN A 146 -36.40 5.46 10.10
CA ASN A 146 -35.94 6.85 10.08
C ASN A 146 -37.04 7.90 9.88
N GLY A 147 -38.23 7.67 10.48
CA GLY A 147 -39.38 8.59 10.41
C GLY A 147 -40.17 8.56 9.10
N GLY A 148 -39.91 7.62 8.17
CA GLY A 148 -40.59 7.52 6.90
C GLY A 148 -40.67 6.12 6.32
N PHE A 149 -41.45 5.97 5.25
CA PHE A 149 -41.54 4.73 4.47
C PHE A 149 -40.56 4.72 3.31
N THR A 150 -39.78 3.66 3.18
CA THR A 150 -39.06 3.31 1.97
C THR A 150 -39.90 2.28 1.18
N ASN A 151 -40.18 2.58 -0.09
CA ASN A 151 -40.93 1.70 -0.99
C ASN A 151 -39.99 0.67 -1.61
N ILE A 152 -40.37 -0.60 -1.52
CA ILE A 152 -39.68 -1.72 -2.16
C ILE A 152 -40.62 -2.26 -3.23
N THR A 153 -40.24 -2.14 -4.48
CA THR A 153 -41.05 -2.54 -5.65
C THR A 153 -40.54 -3.79 -6.33
N ASP A 154 -39.31 -4.18 -6.01
CA ASP A 154 -38.70 -5.43 -6.47
C ASP A 154 -38.73 -6.45 -5.32
N ASN A 155 -39.86 -7.19 -5.21
CA ASN A 155 -40.13 -8.13 -4.14
C ASN A 155 -39.99 -9.59 -4.63
N PHE A 156 -38.87 -9.89 -5.31
CA PHE A 156 -38.57 -11.26 -5.72
C PHE A 156 -38.37 -12.19 -4.51
N VAL A 157 -38.54 -13.50 -4.72
CA VAL A 157 -38.18 -14.50 -3.71
C VAL A 157 -36.67 -14.51 -3.52
N GLY A 158 -36.23 -14.33 -2.29
CA GLY A 158 -34.80 -14.20 -1.93
C GLY A 158 -34.56 -13.15 -0.88
N THR A 159 -33.28 -12.85 -0.66
CA THR A 159 -32.83 -11.87 0.35
C THR A 159 -32.86 -10.46 -0.22
N HIS A 160 -33.44 -9.55 0.56
CA HIS A 160 -33.45 -8.11 0.30
C HIS A 160 -32.63 -7.39 1.35
N THR A 161 -32.01 -6.28 0.97
CA THR A 161 -31.18 -5.44 1.85
C THR A 161 -31.45 -3.97 1.59
N LEU A 162 -31.48 -3.19 2.68
CA LEU A 162 -31.62 -1.73 2.66
C LEU A 162 -30.64 -1.13 3.66
N TYR A 163 -29.91 -0.09 3.26
CA TYR A 163 -29.05 0.69 4.13
C TYR A 163 -29.65 2.08 4.37
N PHE A 164 -29.49 2.59 5.59
CA PHE A 164 -29.93 3.94 5.92
C PHE A 164 -29.13 4.51 7.10
N THR A 165 -28.96 5.84 7.13
CA THR A 165 -28.39 6.53 8.30
C THR A 165 -29.54 7.04 9.16
N GLN A 166 -29.53 6.69 10.45
CA GLN A 166 -30.59 7.06 11.37
C GLN A 166 -30.55 8.56 11.70
N THR A 167 -31.65 9.26 11.47
CA THR A 167 -31.80 10.68 11.80
C THR A 167 -32.83 10.93 12.90
N SER A 168 -33.83 10.05 13.04
CA SER A 168 -34.88 10.23 14.05
C SER A 168 -35.71 8.95 14.27
N GLY A 169 -36.32 8.86 15.47
CA GLY A 169 -37.29 7.82 15.82
C GLY A 169 -36.66 6.44 16.10
N THR A 170 -37.47 5.54 16.61
CA THR A 170 -37.07 4.17 16.98
C THR A 170 -37.99 3.12 16.34
N LEU A 171 -39.00 3.56 15.58
CA LEU A 171 -39.98 2.68 14.98
C LEU A 171 -39.42 2.01 13.73
N PHE A 172 -39.47 0.68 13.74
CA PHE A 172 -39.24 -0.19 12.61
C PHE A 172 -40.55 -0.94 12.29
N LEU A 173 -41.03 -0.85 11.03
CA LEU A 173 -42.28 -1.48 10.62
C LEU A 173 -42.14 -2.05 9.20
N LEU A 174 -42.65 -3.27 9.01
CA LEU A 174 -42.77 -3.92 7.72
C LEU A 174 -44.22 -3.98 7.29
N ARG A 175 -44.51 -3.69 6.00
CA ARG A 175 -45.86 -3.54 5.52
C ARG A 175 -46.01 -3.98 4.07
N ASN A 176 -46.98 -4.90 3.83
CA ASN A 176 -47.51 -5.17 2.50
C ASN A 176 -48.67 -4.19 2.22
N ASP A 177 -48.50 -3.32 1.24
CA ASP A 177 -49.47 -2.28 0.87
C ASP A 177 -50.27 -2.62 -0.41
N THR A 178 -49.99 -3.77 -1.03
CA THR A 178 -50.74 -4.23 -2.22
C THR A 178 -51.99 -4.99 -1.78
N ILE A 179 -53.14 -4.32 -1.77
CA ILE A 179 -54.41 -4.91 -1.36
C ILE A 179 -54.80 -6.07 -2.28
N GLY A 180 -55.18 -7.17 -1.67
CA GLY A 180 -55.53 -8.42 -2.38
C GLY A 180 -54.37 -9.36 -2.63
N SER A 181 -53.18 -9.01 -2.18
CA SER A 181 -51.96 -9.82 -2.29
C SER A 181 -51.54 -10.43 -0.95
N ASN A 182 -50.59 -11.38 -1.03
CA ASN A 182 -49.88 -11.86 0.14
C ASN A 182 -48.36 -12.05 -0.14
N ILE A 183 -47.59 -11.95 0.91
CA ILE A 183 -46.13 -12.17 0.92
C ILE A 183 -45.75 -12.90 2.21
N THR A 184 -44.86 -13.88 2.09
CA THR A 184 -44.27 -14.59 3.24
C THR A 184 -42.84 -14.14 3.42
N ILE A 185 -42.50 -13.64 4.59
CA ILE A 185 -41.15 -13.18 4.91
C ILE A 185 -40.56 -13.91 6.10
N ASP A 186 -39.24 -13.96 6.14
CA ASP A 186 -38.43 -14.59 7.18
C ASP A 186 -37.08 -13.85 7.36
N ASN A 187 -36.31 -14.25 8.37
CA ASN A 187 -34.94 -13.79 8.58
C ASN A 187 -34.79 -12.27 8.56
N VAL A 188 -35.71 -11.57 9.23
CA VAL A 188 -35.66 -10.11 9.39
C VAL A 188 -34.54 -9.75 10.36
N SER A 189 -33.63 -8.92 9.92
CA SER A 189 -32.46 -8.48 10.70
C SER A 189 -32.24 -6.99 10.54
N VAL A 190 -31.84 -6.33 11.61
CA VAL A 190 -31.38 -4.94 11.62
C VAL A 190 -30.13 -4.85 12.47
N VAL A 191 -29.02 -4.51 11.84
CA VAL A 191 -27.70 -4.40 12.49
C VAL A 191 -27.04 -3.08 12.15
N GLU A 192 -26.33 -2.48 13.11
CA GLU A 192 -25.45 -1.34 12.81
C GLU A 192 -24.31 -1.80 11.89
N VAL A 193 -23.93 -0.95 10.92
CA VAL A 193 -22.76 -1.10 10.08
C VAL A 193 -21.84 0.11 10.23
N GLY A 194 -20.54 -0.09 9.99
CA GLY A 194 -19.57 1.00 10.12
C GLY A 194 -19.31 1.43 11.56
N GLN A 195 -19.32 0.50 12.51
CA GLN A 195 -18.93 0.78 13.89
C GLN A 195 -17.57 1.46 13.95
N ASN A 196 -17.40 2.36 14.92
CA ASN A 196 -16.21 3.20 15.12
C ASN A 196 -16.03 4.34 14.10
N TRP A 197 -16.94 4.50 13.13
CA TRP A 197 -16.90 5.59 12.18
C TRP A 197 -17.99 6.62 12.44
N ASP A 198 -17.60 7.90 12.35
CA ASP A 198 -18.51 9.03 12.29
C ASP A 198 -18.50 9.61 10.87
N LEU A 199 -19.67 9.89 10.34
CA LEU A 199 -19.88 10.30 8.96
C LEU A 199 -20.36 11.75 8.89
N THR A 200 -19.85 12.51 7.90
CA THR A 200 -20.41 13.82 7.54
C THR A 200 -20.70 13.88 6.04
N GLY A 201 -21.53 14.82 5.62
CA GLY A 201 -21.92 14.94 4.20
C GLY A 201 -22.83 13.78 3.78
N THR A 202 -22.57 13.20 2.61
CA THR A 202 -23.41 12.16 2.00
C THR A 202 -22.82 10.74 2.12
N TRP A 203 -21.81 10.56 2.97
CA TRP A 203 -21.27 9.22 3.21
C TRP A 203 -22.33 8.29 3.81
N ILE A 204 -22.40 7.09 3.24
CA ILE A 204 -23.17 5.96 3.76
C ILE A 204 -22.32 4.69 3.72
N ILE A 205 -22.40 3.84 4.74
CA ILE A 205 -21.68 2.57 4.80
C ILE A 205 -22.63 1.44 4.42
N GLY A 206 -22.23 0.60 3.48
CA GLY A 206 -22.97 -0.56 3.02
C GLY A 206 -22.09 -1.46 2.16
N ASP A 207 -22.37 -2.76 2.13
CA ASP A 207 -21.65 -3.76 1.32
C ASP A 207 -20.12 -3.74 1.53
N ASN A 208 -19.68 -3.53 2.79
CA ASN A 208 -18.29 -3.45 3.22
C ASN A 208 -17.49 -2.31 2.58
N VAL A 209 -18.17 -1.25 2.19
CA VAL A 209 -17.56 -0.01 1.68
C VAL A 209 -18.27 1.22 2.25
N ALA A 210 -17.57 2.34 2.31
CA ALA A 210 -18.17 3.66 2.49
C ALA A 210 -18.37 4.31 1.13
N ASN A 211 -19.60 4.72 0.83
CA ASN A 211 -20.00 5.33 -0.45
C ASN A 211 -20.31 6.81 -0.26
N CYS A 212 -19.84 7.64 -1.16
CA CYS A 212 -20.18 9.06 -1.27
C CYS A 212 -20.75 9.32 -2.67
N ASP A 213 -21.92 9.96 -2.75
CA ASP A 213 -22.67 10.08 -4.01
C ASP A 213 -22.38 11.36 -4.81
N GLY A 214 -21.52 12.24 -4.31
CA GLY A 214 -21.15 13.49 -4.97
C GLY A 214 -22.16 14.62 -4.83
N SER A 215 -23.24 14.45 -4.04
CA SER A 215 -24.29 15.45 -3.86
C SER A 215 -24.09 16.34 -2.62
N GLN A 216 -22.97 16.20 -1.92
CA GLN A 216 -22.63 17.01 -0.75
C GLN A 216 -22.40 18.48 -1.09
N SER A 217 -22.86 19.39 -0.24
CA SER A 217 -22.68 20.84 -0.42
C SER A 217 -21.35 21.40 0.07
N GLY A 218 -20.41 20.54 0.45
CA GLY A 218 -19.08 20.88 0.99
C GLY A 218 -18.28 19.61 1.24
N ASN A 219 -17.17 19.71 1.97
CA ASN A 219 -16.38 18.53 2.29
C ASN A 219 -17.18 17.48 3.08
N ALA A 220 -17.00 16.23 2.73
CA ALA A 220 -17.57 15.06 3.38
C ALA A 220 -16.47 14.22 4.02
N ASP A 221 -16.55 13.93 5.32
CA ASP A 221 -15.52 13.25 6.08
C ASP A 221 -15.99 11.88 6.59
N LEU A 222 -15.12 10.87 6.45
CA LEU A 222 -15.11 9.66 7.27
C LEU A 222 -14.14 9.89 8.42
N ILE A 223 -14.62 9.78 9.66
CA ILE A 223 -13.87 10.18 10.85
C ILE A 223 -13.73 9.01 11.80
N GLN A 224 -12.50 8.82 12.30
CA GLN A 224 -12.26 7.93 13.43
C GLN A 224 -11.37 8.63 14.48
N ALA A 225 -11.76 8.55 15.75
CA ALA A 225 -11.00 9.12 16.84
C ALA A 225 -9.77 8.24 17.14
N LEU A 226 -8.66 8.50 16.44
CA LEU A 226 -7.40 7.82 16.68
C LEU A 226 -6.50 8.67 17.59
N SER A 227 -5.66 7.99 18.39
CA SER A 227 -4.65 8.65 19.23
C SER A 227 -3.34 8.80 18.45
N THR A 228 -3.29 9.72 17.47
CA THR A 228 -2.05 10.03 16.78
C THR A 228 -1.20 11.03 17.58
N GLY A 229 0.13 10.80 17.63
CA GLY A 229 1.08 11.62 18.39
C GLY A 229 1.83 12.63 17.50
N ALA A 230 1.96 13.88 17.96
CA ALA A 230 2.75 14.91 17.27
C ALA A 230 4.19 14.46 17.06
N GLY A 231 4.75 14.72 15.87
CA GLY A 231 6.10 14.33 15.47
C GLY A 231 6.27 12.87 15.03
N LYS A 232 5.23 12.03 15.20
CA LYS A 232 5.27 10.63 14.77
C LYS A 232 4.84 10.48 13.32
N GLN A 233 5.43 9.50 12.63
CA GLN A 233 5.10 9.16 11.26
C GLN A 233 4.06 8.03 11.21
N TYR A 234 3.15 8.13 10.26
CA TYR A 234 2.09 7.15 10.04
C TYR A 234 2.06 6.74 8.57
N LYS A 235 2.05 5.43 8.34
CA LYS A 235 1.74 4.83 7.05
C LYS A 235 0.23 4.64 6.95
N ILE A 236 -0.38 5.26 5.95
CA ILE A 236 -1.83 5.25 5.75
C ILE A 236 -2.12 4.60 4.42
N THR A 237 -2.99 3.59 4.44
CA THR A 237 -3.42 2.90 3.22
C THR A 237 -4.94 2.92 3.15
N TYR A 238 -5.50 3.13 1.96
CA TYR A 238 -6.92 3.03 1.67
C TYR A 238 -7.16 2.71 0.19
N THR A 239 -8.31 2.09 -0.11
CA THR A 239 -8.68 1.72 -1.47
C THR A 239 -9.87 2.55 -1.93
N VAL A 240 -9.76 3.21 -3.07
CA VAL A 240 -10.86 3.90 -3.78
C VAL A 240 -11.36 3.01 -4.89
N SER A 241 -12.67 2.85 -5.00
CA SER A 241 -13.36 2.13 -6.07
C SER A 241 -14.59 2.90 -6.54
N ASN A 242 -15.15 2.51 -7.68
CA ASN A 242 -16.32 3.17 -8.27
C ASN A 242 -16.18 4.71 -8.39
N TYR A 243 -14.94 5.20 -8.57
CA TYR A 243 -14.66 6.62 -8.69
C TYR A 243 -15.32 7.21 -9.95
N LEU A 244 -16.05 8.31 -9.78
CA LEU A 244 -16.71 9.05 -10.85
C LEU A 244 -16.27 10.51 -10.93
N ALA A 245 -16.02 11.19 -9.81
CA ALA A 245 -15.69 12.62 -9.78
C ALA A 245 -15.05 13.06 -8.45
N GLY A 246 -14.47 14.25 -8.44
CA GLY A 246 -13.94 14.93 -7.26
C GLY A 246 -12.58 14.42 -6.82
N ASP A 247 -12.20 14.71 -5.58
CA ASP A 247 -10.96 14.23 -4.98
C ASP A 247 -11.17 13.81 -3.52
N ILE A 248 -10.28 12.91 -3.07
CA ILE A 248 -10.23 12.42 -1.70
C ILE A 248 -8.82 12.54 -1.15
N LYS A 249 -8.67 12.88 0.13
CA LYS A 249 -7.37 13.01 0.80
C LYS A 249 -7.46 12.64 2.27
N VAL A 250 -6.34 12.17 2.79
CA VAL A 250 -6.19 11.94 4.23
C VAL A 250 -5.93 13.25 4.95
N ARG A 251 -6.47 13.36 6.16
CA ARG A 251 -6.16 14.41 7.12
C ARG A 251 -5.88 13.80 8.48
N LEU A 252 -4.64 13.91 8.94
CA LEU A 252 -4.28 13.63 10.33
C LEU A 252 -4.35 14.91 11.14
N SER A 253 -5.07 14.87 12.26
CA SER A 253 -5.26 16.01 13.14
C SER A 253 -5.76 17.28 12.41
N SER A 254 -5.50 18.47 12.92
CA SER A 254 -6.02 19.71 12.36
C SER A 254 -5.18 20.34 11.25
N GLY A 255 -3.99 19.81 10.93
CA GLY A 255 -2.99 20.52 10.11
C GLY A 255 -2.50 19.80 8.84
N ASN A 256 -2.24 18.51 8.88
CA ASN A 256 -1.62 17.82 7.76
C ASN A 256 -2.63 17.12 6.85
N THR A 257 -2.44 17.32 5.55
CA THR A 257 -3.19 16.60 4.51
C THR A 257 -2.22 15.94 3.55
N THR A 258 -2.59 14.79 3.02
CA THR A 258 -1.90 14.14 1.90
C THR A 258 -2.22 14.82 0.58
N SER A 259 -1.61 14.36 -0.50
CA SER A 259 -2.02 14.67 -1.86
C SER A 259 -3.46 14.24 -2.11
N ALA A 260 -4.17 14.95 -2.98
CA ALA A 260 -5.52 14.58 -3.37
C ALA A 260 -5.48 13.44 -4.39
N GLN A 261 -6.32 12.41 -4.20
CA GLN A 261 -6.45 11.29 -5.12
C GLN A 261 -7.79 11.40 -5.86
N SER A 262 -7.75 11.17 -7.18
CA SER A 262 -8.90 11.36 -8.08
C SER A 262 -9.06 10.20 -9.07
N SER A 263 -8.90 8.96 -8.59
CA SER A 263 -9.00 7.75 -9.41
C SER A 263 -9.28 6.51 -8.55
N ASN A 264 -9.65 5.41 -9.20
CA ASN A 264 -9.66 4.10 -8.56
C ASN A 264 -8.24 3.65 -8.23
N GLY A 265 -8.06 2.95 -7.11
CA GLY A 265 -6.77 2.37 -6.74
C GLY A 265 -6.59 2.22 -5.24
N THR A 266 -5.53 1.53 -4.85
CA THR A 266 -5.06 1.48 -3.46
C THR A 266 -3.91 2.48 -3.32
N PHE A 267 -4.08 3.43 -2.41
CA PHE A 267 -3.12 4.50 -2.15
C PHE A 267 -2.45 4.25 -0.81
N THR A 268 -1.15 4.44 -0.77
CA THR A 268 -0.34 4.37 0.45
C THR A 268 0.46 5.65 0.56
N GLU A 269 0.34 6.33 1.70
CA GLU A 269 1.00 7.60 1.97
C GLU A 269 1.64 7.59 3.35
N ILE A 270 2.77 8.30 3.50
CA ILE A 270 3.42 8.50 4.80
C ILE A 270 3.24 9.96 5.19
N ILE A 271 2.73 10.18 6.38
CA ILE A 271 2.48 11.52 6.92
C ILE A 271 3.02 11.65 8.33
N THR A 272 3.71 12.78 8.62
CA THR A 272 4.13 13.11 9.97
C THR A 272 3.03 13.94 10.64
N ALA A 273 2.47 13.47 11.76
CA ALA A 273 1.47 14.22 12.51
C ALA A 273 2.09 15.48 13.14
N VAL A 274 1.52 16.65 12.86
CA VAL A 274 2.01 17.94 13.41
C VAL A 274 1.54 18.16 14.83
N VAL A 275 0.34 17.71 15.14
CA VAL A 275 -0.29 17.79 16.48
C VAL A 275 -0.97 16.48 16.79
N ASN A 276 -1.22 16.22 18.09
CA ASN A 276 -2.05 15.09 18.50
C ASN A 276 -3.47 15.24 17.93
N GLY A 277 -4.06 14.14 17.45
CA GLY A 277 -5.41 14.23 16.91
C GLY A 277 -5.91 12.96 16.25
N GLY A 278 -7.12 13.04 15.69
CA GLY A 278 -7.80 11.95 15.01
C GLY A 278 -7.49 11.88 13.52
N PHE A 279 -8.06 10.88 12.91
CA PHE A 279 -7.96 10.57 11.48
C PHE A 279 -9.25 10.98 10.76
N ARG A 280 -9.10 11.52 9.56
CA ARG A 280 -10.20 11.78 8.63
C ARG A 280 -9.78 11.40 7.21
N LEU A 281 -10.67 10.76 6.52
CA LEU A 281 -10.59 10.64 5.06
C LEU A 281 -11.65 11.58 4.48
N ARG A 282 -11.21 12.59 3.73
CA ARG A 282 -12.02 13.72 3.28
C ARG A 282 -12.24 13.70 1.78
N GLY A 283 -13.48 13.52 1.35
CA GLY A 283 -13.94 13.86 0.00
C GLY A 283 -14.21 15.37 -0.11
N ASN A 284 -13.90 15.96 -1.26
CA ASN A 284 -14.32 17.33 -1.55
C ASN A 284 -15.84 17.41 -1.85
N ASP A 285 -16.33 18.57 -2.20
CA ASP A 285 -17.76 18.85 -2.48
C ASP A 285 -18.34 18.11 -3.70
N THR A 286 -17.49 17.48 -4.49
CA THR A 286 -17.89 16.73 -5.71
C THR A 286 -17.43 15.28 -5.69
N PHE A 287 -16.76 14.83 -4.61
CA PHE A 287 -16.27 13.44 -4.55
C PHE A 287 -17.42 12.45 -4.66
N ASN A 288 -17.37 11.61 -5.69
CA ASN A 288 -18.29 10.52 -5.96
C ASN A 288 -17.49 9.23 -6.16
N GLY A 289 -17.65 8.29 -5.22
CA GLY A 289 -16.89 7.05 -5.22
C GLY A 289 -17.04 6.28 -3.91
N SER A 290 -16.39 5.13 -3.85
CA SER A 290 -16.42 4.21 -2.69
C SER A 290 -15.04 4.08 -2.07
N VAL A 291 -14.96 3.89 -0.76
CA VAL A 291 -13.70 3.68 -0.03
C VAL A 291 -13.80 2.47 0.88
N THR A 292 -12.70 1.71 0.98
CA THR A 292 -12.56 0.56 1.90
C THR A 292 -11.09 0.31 2.25
N ASN A 293 -10.81 -0.71 3.06
CA ASN A 293 -9.46 -1.15 3.44
C ASN A 293 -8.59 -0.03 4.02
N ILE A 294 -9.18 0.77 4.90
CA ILE A 294 -8.48 1.88 5.55
C ILE A 294 -7.59 1.35 6.67
N SER A 295 -6.32 1.72 6.67
CA SER A 295 -5.39 1.45 7.76
C SER A 295 -4.55 2.67 8.09
N VAL A 296 -4.21 2.84 9.36
CA VAL A 296 -3.30 3.86 9.90
C VAL A 296 -2.35 3.18 10.86
N ILE A 297 -1.08 3.10 10.51
CA ILE A 297 -0.07 2.34 11.24
C ILE A 297 1.08 3.28 11.58
N GLU A 298 1.46 3.40 12.86
CA GLU A 298 2.63 4.19 13.26
C GLU A 298 3.92 3.51 12.81
N ILE A 299 4.81 4.26 12.18
CA ILE A 299 6.18 3.85 11.88
C ILE A 299 7.01 4.14 13.13
N THR A 300 7.44 3.09 13.83
CA THR A 300 8.15 3.23 15.11
C THR A 300 9.66 3.30 14.94
N ASP A 301 10.19 2.67 13.88
CA ASP A 301 11.59 2.80 13.45
C ASP A 301 11.70 2.49 11.95
N ASP A 302 12.56 3.25 11.25
CA ASP A 302 12.91 3.04 9.84
C ASP A 302 14.42 3.23 9.61
N THR A 303 15.20 3.52 10.65
CA THR A 303 16.58 3.99 10.51
C THR A 303 17.65 2.93 10.72
N ASN A 304 17.47 2.02 11.68
CA ASN A 304 18.47 1.04 12.08
C ASN A 304 18.03 -0.40 11.84
N LEU A 305 17.36 -0.65 10.72
CA LEU A 305 16.89 -1.99 10.37
C LEU A 305 17.79 -2.63 9.33
N PRO A 306 18.35 -3.82 9.60
CA PRO A 306 19.02 -4.65 8.61
C PRO A 306 18.09 -4.99 7.44
N ARG A 307 18.67 -5.31 6.29
CA ARG A 307 17.91 -5.62 5.08
C ARG A 307 18.14 -7.04 4.62
N ILE A 308 17.08 -7.83 4.55
CA ILE A 308 17.04 -9.08 3.80
C ILE A 308 16.47 -8.74 2.43
N ASN A 309 17.33 -8.72 1.42
CA ASN A 309 16.99 -8.36 0.06
C ASN A 309 16.81 -9.62 -0.79
N TYR A 310 15.80 -9.66 -1.64
CA TYR A 310 15.46 -10.80 -2.47
C TYR A 310 15.84 -10.61 -3.96
N GLU A 311 16.46 -9.48 -4.31
CA GLU A 311 17.26 -9.38 -5.52
C GLU A 311 18.60 -10.08 -5.28
N GLY A 312 18.63 -11.37 -5.51
CA GLY A 312 19.84 -12.16 -5.45
C GLY A 312 20.24 -12.64 -6.84
N PHE A 313 21.53 -12.86 -7.03
CA PHE A 313 22.07 -13.44 -8.25
C PHE A 313 22.66 -14.80 -7.93
N SER A 314 22.12 -15.85 -8.57
CA SER A 314 22.88 -17.09 -8.78
C SER A 314 23.45 -17.11 -10.20
N PHE A 315 24.48 -17.90 -10.41
CA PHE A 315 25.02 -18.12 -11.76
C PHE A 315 24.57 -19.51 -12.22
N ASP A 316 24.07 -19.60 -13.47
CA ASP A 316 23.85 -20.89 -14.12
C ASP A 316 25.20 -21.55 -14.46
N GLY A 317 25.17 -22.82 -14.89
CA GLY A 317 26.36 -23.56 -15.28
C GLY A 317 27.15 -22.97 -16.47
N SER A 318 26.63 -21.89 -17.07
CA SER A 318 27.26 -21.13 -18.15
C SER A 318 27.76 -19.76 -17.72
N GLY A 319 27.59 -19.41 -16.41
CA GLY A 319 28.01 -18.14 -15.85
C GLY A 319 27.01 -17.00 -16.03
N ASN A 320 25.77 -17.28 -16.45
CA ASN A 320 24.72 -16.27 -16.54
C ASN A 320 24.09 -16.04 -15.17
N ILE A 321 23.74 -14.78 -14.89
CA ILE A 321 23.04 -14.39 -13.66
C ILE A 321 21.59 -14.88 -13.73
N ILE A 322 21.18 -15.69 -12.75
CA ILE A 322 19.79 -16.08 -12.53
C ILE A 322 19.29 -15.35 -11.29
N PRO A 323 18.17 -14.60 -11.37
CA PRO A 323 17.55 -14.05 -10.18
C PRO A 323 17.21 -15.15 -9.17
N ASP A 324 17.74 -15.07 -7.97
CA ASP A 324 17.51 -16.06 -6.93
C ASP A 324 16.15 -15.81 -6.29
N SER A 325 15.13 -16.53 -6.71
CA SER A 325 13.76 -16.37 -6.24
C SER A 325 13.44 -17.09 -4.92
N GLY A 326 14.42 -17.70 -4.26
CA GLY A 326 14.17 -18.61 -3.16
C GLY A 326 14.69 -18.20 -1.78
N CYS A 327 15.81 -17.53 -1.68
CA CYS A 327 16.45 -17.14 -0.41
C CYS A 327 16.87 -15.68 -0.48
N GLY A 328 16.44 -14.86 0.50
CA GLY A 328 16.97 -13.51 0.66
C GLY A 328 18.46 -13.52 1.00
N SER A 329 19.11 -12.40 0.79
CA SER A 329 20.50 -12.14 1.19
C SER A 329 20.59 -10.95 2.13
N TRP A 330 21.52 -10.94 3.07
CA TRP A 330 21.85 -9.74 3.79
C TRP A 330 22.42 -8.71 2.82
N LEU A 331 21.82 -7.53 2.78
CA LEU A 331 22.29 -6.41 1.96
C LEU A 331 22.98 -5.39 2.85
N PHE A 332 24.29 -5.22 2.64
CA PHE A 332 25.12 -4.20 3.31
C PHE A 332 25.71 -3.28 2.23
N GLU A 333 25.44 -2.00 2.33
CA GLU A 333 25.83 -1.02 1.33
C GLU A 333 26.56 0.16 1.96
N PRO A 334 27.48 0.82 1.21
CA PRO A 334 28.09 2.07 1.63
C PRO A 334 27.05 3.19 1.66
N GLN A 335 27.44 4.33 2.21
CA GLN A 335 26.65 5.56 2.10
C GLN A 335 26.45 5.91 0.63
N SER A 336 25.24 6.35 0.28
CA SER A 336 24.92 6.89 -1.03
C SER A 336 23.86 7.97 -0.95
N THR A 337 23.86 8.87 -1.95
CA THR A 337 22.91 9.98 -2.06
C THR A 337 22.24 9.93 -3.43
N ASN A 338 20.91 9.92 -3.46
CA ASN A 338 20.18 10.18 -4.69
C ASN A 338 20.18 11.68 -4.97
N LEU A 339 20.86 12.09 -6.05
CA LEU A 339 21.00 13.49 -6.47
C LEU A 339 19.77 14.02 -7.21
N ILE A 340 18.87 13.15 -7.66
CA ILE A 340 17.56 13.51 -8.22
C ILE A 340 16.65 13.90 -7.05
N THR A 341 15.96 15.04 -7.15
CA THR A 341 15.13 15.54 -6.04
C THR A 341 13.66 15.12 -6.14
N TYR A 342 13.21 14.62 -7.28
CA TYR A 342 11.88 14.05 -7.53
C TYR A 342 12.02 12.76 -8.29
N SER A 343 12.25 11.66 -7.58
CA SER A 343 12.57 10.37 -8.19
C SER A 343 11.36 9.67 -8.81
N GLU A 344 10.16 9.99 -8.38
CA GLU A 344 8.91 9.34 -8.80
C GLU A 344 7.89 10.32 -9.41
N ASP A 345 7.88 11.58 -8.96
CA ASP A 345 6.96 12.60 -9.48
C ASP A 345 7.53 13.33 -10.69
N PHE A 346 7.15 12.87 -11.85
CA PHE A 346 7.55 13.47 -13.12
C PHE A 346 6.66 14.64 -13.56
N SER A 347 5.63 15.01 -12.81
CA SER A 347 4.80 16.20 -13.06
C SER A 347 5.54 17.50 -12.74
N GLN A 348 6.52 17.43 -11.85
CA GLN A 348 7.25 18.58 -11.35
C GLN A 348 8.02 19.35 -12.43
N SER A 349 8.05 20.66 -12.31
CA SER A 349 8.85 21.56 -13.19
C SER A 349 10.36 21.35 -13.04
N TYR A 350 10.78 20.58 -12.07
CA TYR A 350 12.15 20.09 -11.91
C TYR A 350 12.68 19.40 -13.17
N TRP A 351 11.82 18.62 -13.86
CA TRP A 351 12.19 17.84 -15.03
C TRP A 351 12.16 18.66 -16.32
N ASN A 352 13.21 18.53 -17.14
CA ASN A 352 13.30 19.22 -18.43
C ASN A 352 12.52 18.44 -19.50
N THR A 353 11.54 19.09 -20.09
CA THR A 353 10.66 18.51 -21.14
C THR A 353 10.97 18.99 -22.55
N TYR A 354 11.92 19.92 -22.69
CA TYR A 354 12.37 20.46 -23.97
C TYR A 354 11.23 20.89 -24.90
N GLY A 355 10.22 21.61 -24.34
CA GLY A 355 9.10 22.11 -25.12
C GLY A 355 8.02 21.06 -25.43
N ALA A 356 7.77 20.12 -24.50
CA ALA A 356 6.77 19.05 -24.62
C ALA A 356 7.04 18.06 -25.79
N GLU A 357 8.30 17.78 -26.06
CA GLU A 357 8.69 16.77 -27.05
C GLU A 357 8.31 15.34 -26.63
N VAL A 358 8.13 15.11 -25.33
CA VAL A 358 7.65 13.88 -24.69
C VAL A 358 6.48 14.24 -23.78
N SER A 359 5.33 13.60 -23.98
CA SER A 359 4.22 13.71 -23.04
C SER A 359 4.48 12.86 -21.79
N ARG A 360 3.87 13.24 -20.66
CA ARG A 360 3.96 12.55 -19.36
C ARG A 360 2.57 12.46 -18.77
N THR A 361 2.04 11.28 -18.67
CA THR A 361 0.70 11.04 -18.15
C THR A 361 0.77 10.05 -16.99
N LEU A 362 0.17 10.39 -15.86
CA LEU A 362 0.04 9.47 -14.74
C LEU A 362 -1.02 8.42 -15.07
N ASP A 363 -0.62 7.15 -15.12
CA ASP A 363 -1.54 6.01 -15.24
C ASP A 363 -1.74 5.39 -13.86
N THR A 364 -2.89 5.65 -13.28
CA THR A 364 -3.26 5.17 -11.94
C THR A 364 -3.73 3.72 -11.94
N SER A 365 -3.85 3.07 -13.09
CA SER A 365 -4.19 1.65 -13.21
C SER A 365 -2.97 0.73 -13.22
N GLN A 366 -1.78 1.26 -13.57
CA GLN A 366 -0.55 0.49 -13.60
C GLN A 366 0.16 0.54 -12.24
N ALA A 367 0.33 -0.64 -11.64
CA ALA A 367 1.17 -0.77 -10.45
C ALA A 367 2.64 -0.47 -10.79
N ASN A 368 3.30 0.29 -9.94
CA ASN A 368 4.73 0.62 -10.01
C ASN A 368 5.58 -0.44 -9.27
N PRO A 369 6.91 -0.35 -9.28
CA PRO A 369 7.80 -1.28 -8.60
C PRO A 369 7.59 -1.41 -7.09
N SER A 370 6.98 -0.44 -6.41
CA SER A 370 6.63 -0.56 -4.99
C SER A 370 5.31 -1.32 -4.74
N GLY A 371 4.59 -1.72 -5.80
CA GLY A 371 3.26 -2.33 -5.72
C GLY A 371 2.12 -1.34 -5.56
N SER A 372 2.40 -0.05 -5.41
CA SER A 372 1.40 1.00 -5.37
C SER A 372 0.90 1.32 -6.78
N ASN A 373 -0.36 1.74 -6.92
CA ASN A 373 -0.88 2.22 -8.18
C ASN A 373 -0.34 3.62 -8.49
N GLY A 374 -0.08 3.87 -9.78
CA GLY A 374 0.43 5.12 -10.30
C GLY A 374 1.83 4.99 -10.87
N SER A 375 1.89 5.04 -12.20
CA SER A 375 3.13 5.03 -12.97
C SER A 375 3.02 6.06 -14.08
N TYR A 376 4.11 6.77 -14.39
CA TYR A 376 4.09 7.71 -15.50
C TYR A 376 4.36 7.01 -16.83
N ILE A 377 3.46 7.24 -17.81
CA ILE A 377 3.66 6.93 -19.22
C ILE A 377 4.38 8.10 -19.87
N PHE A 378 5.44 7.78 -20.59
CA PHE A 378 6.16 8.71 -21.44
C PHE A 378 5.92 8.34 -22.90
N GLU A 379 5.43 9.27 -23.71
CA GLU A 379 5.14 9.07 -25.12
C GLU A 379 5.88 10.09 -25.98
N GLY A 380 6.47 9.66 -27.08
CA GLY A 380 7.12 10.53 -28.06
C GLY A 380 6.10 11.35 -28.85
N VAL A 381 6.22 12.67 -28.82
CA VAL A 381 5.26 13.59 -29.46
C VAL A 381 5.89 14.32 -30.65
N SER A 382 7.01 15.00 -30.46
CA SER A 382 7.60 15.86 -31.48
C SER A 382 9.10 16.10 -31.28
N GLY A 383 9.76 16.78 -32.19
CA GLY A 383 11.14 17.22 -32.07
C GLY A 383 12.12 16.07 -31.88
N LEU A 384 13.07 16.22 -31.00
CA LEU A 384 14.09 15.21 -30.65
C LEU A 384 13.63 14.25 -29.54
N ARG A 385 12.38 14.37 -29.07
CA ARG A 385 11.72 13.55 -28.04
C ARG A 385 12.62 13.30 -26.85
N ARG A 386 12.94 14.43 -26.18
CA ARG A 386 13.88 14.51 -25.06
C ARG A 386 13.14 14.62 -23.73
N PHE A 387 13.60 13.86 -22.75
CA PHE A 387 13.19 13.99 -21.36
C PHE A 387 14.38 13.72 -20.45
N GLY A 388 14.63 14.56 -19.45
CA GLY A 388 15.74 14.37 -18.54
C GLY A 388 16.02 15.55 -17.62
N LYS A 389 17.23 15.60 -17.07
CA LYS A 389 17.66 16.63 -16.11
C LYS A 389 19.12 17.01 -16.32
N VAL A 390 19.45 18.26 -16.02
CA VAL A 390 20.82 18.72 -15.79
C VAL A 390 21.12 18.60 -14.31
N ILE A 391 22.17 17.88 -13.94
CA ILE A 391 22.63 17.72 -12.57
C ILE A 391 24.01 18.37 -12.39
N SER A 392 24.30 18.81 -11.17
CA SER A 392 25.65 19.23 -10.78
C SER A 392 26.49 17.98 -10.54
N VAL A 393 27.73 18.00 -10.99
CA VAL A 393 28.69 16.90 -10.82
C VAL A 393 30.07 17.43 -10.42
N THR A 394 30.80 16.61 -9.70
CA THR A 394 32.26 16.79 -9.50
C THR A 394 32.97 16.37 -10.79
N PRO A 395 33.91 17.18 -11.35
CA PRO A 395 34.63 16.82 -12.55
C PRO A 395 35.43 15.52 -12.40
N ASN A 396 35.48 14.72 -13.48
CA ASN A 396 36.24 13.46 -13.58
C ASN A 396 35.92 12.45 -12.46
N THR A 397 34.65 12.39 -12.06
CA THR A 397 34.16 11.53 -10.98
C THR A 397 33.13 10.56 -11.51
N ASP A 398 33.09 9.35 -10.96
CA ASP A 398 32.18 8.30 -11.38
C ASP A 398 30.78 8.51 -10.80
N TYR A 399 29.79 8.35 -11.66
CA TYR A 399 28.36 8.41 -11.35
C TYR A 399 27.64 7.22 -11.95
N THR A 400 26.53 6.86 -11.32
CA THR A 400 25.60 5.86 -11.88
C THR A 400 24.19 6.43 -11.86
N ILE A 401 23.51 6.32 -13.01
CA ILE A 401 22.05 6.48 -13.07
C ILE A 401 21.40 5.11 -13.02
N SER A 402 20.35 4.98 -12.22
CA SER A 402 19.46 3.83 -12.26
C SER A 402 17.99 4.28 -12.22
N PHE A 403 17.11 3.47 -12.81
CA PHE A 403 15.67 3.68 -12.80
C PHE A 403 14.96 2.39 -13.20
N TYR A 404 13.68 2.31 -12.89
CA TYR A 404 12.85 1.21 -13.37
C TYR A 404 12.08 1.62 -14.62
N ALA A 405 12.03 0.71 -15.60
CA ALA A 405 11.27 0.90 -16.83
C ALA A 405 10.47 -0.36 -17.18
N LYS A 406 9.30 -0.15 -17.81
CA LYS A 406 8.49 -1.22 -18.40
C LYS A 406 8.06 -0.77 -19.80
N ASN A 407 8.43 -1.53 -20.81
CA ASN A 407 8.13 -1.16 -22.19
C ASN A 407 6.66 -1.40 -22.51
N ILE A 408 6.04 -0.46 -23.22
CA ILE A 408 4.68 -0.61 -23.76
C ILE A 408 4.80 -1.06 -25.23
N ASN A 409 5.38 -0.21 -26.08
CA ASN A 409 5.55 -0.47 -27.49
C ASN A 409 6.80 0.20 -28.08
N ALA A 410 7.69 0.75 -27.24
CA ALA A 410 8.85 1.49 -27.69
C ALA A 410 9.86 0.56 -28.42
N THR A 411 10.23 0.95 -29.63
CA THR A 411 11.24 0.27 -30.46
C THR A 411 12.64 0.83 -30.22
N LEU A 412 12.74 2.03 -29.66
CA LEU A 412 14.00 2.67 -29.28
C LEU A 412 13.89 3.36 -27.92
N LEU A 413 14.64 2.84 -26.94
CA LEU A 413 14.86 3.48 -25.66
C LEU A 413 16.35 3.83 -25.56
N ARG A 414 16.65 5.13 -25.47
CA ARG A 414 18.02 5.65 -25.48
C ARG A 414 18.23 6.67 -24.36
N LEU A 415 19.30 6.48 -23.59
CA LEU A 415 19.91 7.49 -22.75
C LEU A 415 20.91 8.33 -23.56
N LEU A 416 21.00 9.61 -23.23
CA LEU A 416 22.05 10.49 -23.74
C LEU A 416 22.66 11.32 -22.60
N PHE A 417 23.98 11.45 -22.64
CA PHE A 417 24.74 12.24 -21.66
C PHE A 417 25.52 13.33 -22.37
N THR A 418 25.72 14.44 -21.68
CA THR A 418 26.70 15.47 -22.06
C THR A 418 27.76 15.60 -20.98
N ASN A 419 28.96 16.02 -21.33
CA ASN A 419 30.07 16.15 -20.37
C ASN A 419 30.29 14.84 -19.56
N SER A 420 30.43 13.72 -20.28
CA SER A 420 30.48 12.38 -19.71
C SER A 420 31.35 11.46 -20.60
N SER A 421 31.95 10.44 -19.99
CA SER A 421 32.69 9.36 -20.68
C SER A 421 31.77 8.51 -21.57
N VAL A 422 30.49 8.44 -21.25
CA VAL A 422 29.45 7.78 -22.03
C VAL A 422 28.60 8.83 -22.71
N SER A 423 28.59 8.87 -24.04
CA SER A 423 27.74 9.82 -24.78
C SER A 423 26.30 9.37 -24.90
N SER A 424 26.05 8.07 -25.06
CA SER A 424 24.69 7.49 -25.11
C SER A 424 24.73 5.99 -24.87
N LYS A 425 23.57 5.44 -24.42
CA LYS A 425 23.31 4.01 -24.29
C LYS A 425 21.91 3.70 -24.81
N ILE A 426 21.78 2.67 -25.65
CA ILE A 426 20.48 2.08 -26.00
C ILE A 426 20.20 0.99 -24.98
N TYR A 427 19.00 1.02 -24.38
CA TYR A 427 18.60 0.07 -23.33
C TYR A 427 17.29 -0.66 -23.64
N THR A 428 16.80 -0.60 -24.88
CA THR A 428 15.53 -1.24 -25.29
C THR A 428 15.48 -2.73 -24.97
N SER A 429 16.58 -3.46 -25.22
CA SER A 429 16.66 -4.90 -24.96
C SER A 429 16.74 -5.27 -23.47
N GLU A 430 17.00 -4.29 -22.60
CA GLU A 430 17.06 -4.49 -21.14
C GLU A 430 15.69 -4.33 -20.48
N VAL A 431 14.71 -3.78 -21.21
CA VAL A 431 13.39 -3.43 -20.67
C VAL A 431 12.31 -4.39 -21.16
N SER A 432 11.70 -5.09 -20.22
CA SER A 432 10.62 -6.05 -20.49
C SER A 432 9.29 -5.34 -20.79
N THR A 433 8.44 -5.97 -21.60
CA THR A 433 7.04 -5.56 -21.83
C THR A 433 6.07 -6.07 -20.76
N THR A 434 6.46 -7.10 -20.00
CA THR A 434 5.57 -7.78 -19.04
C THR A 434 5.88 -7.46 -17.59
N LYS A 435 7.13 -7.12 -17.27
CA LYS A 435 7.58 -6.82 -15.91
C LYS A 435 8.45 -5.56 -15.89
N TRP A 436 8.56 -4.94 -14.74
CA TRP A 436 9.50 -3.86 -14.51
C TRP A 436 10.94 -4.37 -14.59
N SER A 437 11.80 -3.62 -15.25
CA SER A 437 13.24 -3.88 -15.35
C SER A 437 13.99 -2.71 -14.76
N ARG A 438 15.01 -2.97 -13.96
CA ARG A 438 15.91 -1.92 -13.50
C ARG A 438 16.99 -1.70 -14.55
N VAL A 439 17.14 -0.46 -14.99
CA VAL A 439 18.18 -0.03 -15.94
C VAL A 439 19.27 0.69 -15.17
N GLU A 440 20.53 0.34 -15.41
CA GLU A 440 21.68 0.92 -14.75
C GLU A 440 22.74 1.33 -15.76
N VAL A 441 23.28 2.55 -15.60
CA VAL A 441 24.35 3.05 -16.46
C VAL A 441 25.36 3.86 -15.64
N SER A 442 26.58 3.35 -15.55
CA SER A 442 27.69 4.06 -14.94
C SER A 442 28.44 4.90 -15.97
N PHE A 443 28.90 6.07 -15.57
CA PHE A 443 29.65 6.99 -16.40
C PHE A 443 30.60 7.83 -15.53
N THR A 444 31.72 8.27 -16.11
CA THR A 444 32.60 9.26 -15.48
C THR A 444 32.24 10.63 -16.04
N SER A 445 32.02 11.63 -15.17
CA SER A 445 31.78 13.02 -15.59
C SER A 445 33.02 13.58 -16.32
N GLY A 446 32.80 14.50 -17.24
CA GLY A 446 33.90 15.23 -17.89
C GLY A 446 34.48 16.36 -17.00
N ALA A 447 35.22 17.26 -17.61
CA ALA A 447 35.89 18.38 -16.91
C ALA A 447 34.92 19.48 -16.43
N GLY A 448 33.66 19.48 -16.85
CA GLY A 448 32.64 20.46 -16.44
C GLY A 448 31.99 20.09 -15.13
N THR A 449 31.37 21.06 -14.46
CA THR A 449 30.69 20.92 -13.16
C THR A 449 29.22 20.53 -13.28
N SER A 450 28.74 20.22 -14.47
CA SER A 450 27.38 19.76 -14.73
C SER A 450 27.32 18.76 -15.86
N THR A 451 26.39 17.84 -15.81
CA THR A 451 26.07 16.91 -16.88
C THR A 451 24.58 16.95 -17.18
N THR A 452 24.19 16.82 -18.44
CA THR A 452 22.81 16.58 -18.83
C THR A 452 22.59 15.08 -18.97
N ILE A 453 21.59 14.56 -18.28
CA ILE A 453 21.15 13.19 -18.43
C ILE A 453 19.76 13.22 -19.08
N GLN A 454 19.65 12.77 -20.33
CA GLN A 454 18.36 12.56 -21.00
C GLN A 454 18.01 11.08 -20.86
N ILE A 455 17.06 10.79 -19.99
CA ILE A 455 16.58 9.41 -19.77
C ILE A 455 15.91 8.87 -21.03
N LEU A 456 15.21 9.75 -21.75
CA LEU A 456 14.65 9.48 -23.06
C LEU A 456 15.27 10.43 -24.09
N ARG A 457 15.69 9.84 -25.19
CA ARG A 457 16.20 10.54 -26.36
C ARG A 457 15.78 9.78 -27.62
N ASP A 458 15.17 10.50 -28.57
CA ASP A 458 14.70 9.96 -29.85
C ASP A 458 13.63 8.85 -29.68
N LEU A 459 12.85 8.85 -28.59
CA LEU A 459 11.70 7.94 -28.42
C LEU A 459 10.77 8.12 -29.63
N PRO A 460 10.46 7.06 -30.42
CA PRO A 460 9.65 7.23 -31.62
C PRO A 460 8.27 7.83 -31.33
N ILE A 461 7.77 8.62 -32.29
CA ILE A 461 6.48 9.31 -32.13
C ILE A 461 5.35 8.28 -32.01
N GLY A 462 4.47 8.45 -30.99
CA GLY A 462 3.37 7.53 -30.68
C GLY A 462 3.80 6.25 -29.97
N GLU A 463 5.10 6.09 -29.68
CA GLU A 463 5.60 4.98 -28.88
C GLU A 463 5.78 5.40 -27.42
N SER A 464 5.64 4.44 -26.49
CA SER A 464 5.51 4.73 -25.06
C SER A 464 6.26 3.74 -24.19
N VAL A 465 6.64 4.22 -23.00
CA VAL A 465 7.32 3.46 -21.94
C VAL A 465 6.89 3.98 -20.59
N TYR A 466 6.77 3.11 -19.59
CA TYR A 466 6.66 3.48 -18.19
C TYR A 466 8.05 3.69 -17.59
N ILE A 467 8.22 4.73 -16.77
CA ILE A 467 9.43 4.99 -15.97
C ILE A 467 9.04 5.27 -14.53
N TRP A 468 9.86 4.77 -13.59
CA TRP A 468 9.70 4.97 -12.15
C TRP A 468 11.06 4.97 -11.44
N GLY A 469 11.17 5.68 -10.32
CA GLY A 469 12.27 5.55 -9.37
C GLY A 469 13.63 5.96 -9.93
N VAL A 470 13.74 7.16 -10.51
CA VAL A 470 15.02 7.65 -11.07
C VAL A 470 15.98 8.04 -9.96
N GLN A 471 17.19 7.50 -10.02
CA GLN A 471 18.25 7.73 -9.05
C GLN A 471 19.57 8.04 -9.78
N VAL A 472 20.32 9.04 -9.30
CA VAL A 472 21.68 9.32 -9.73
C VAL A 472 22.56 9.41 -8.50
N GLU A 473 23.64 8.64 -8.48
CA GLU A 473 24.56 8.48 -7.36
C GLU A 473 25.98 8.78 -7.77
N GLU A 474 26.76 9.40 -6.88
CA GLU A 474 28.21 9.60 -7.06
C GLU A 474 28.97 8.32 -6.69
N GLN A 475 28.78 7.28 -7.52
CA GLN A 475 29.40 5.96 -7.37
C GLN A 475 29.50 5.28 -8.74
N SER A 476 30.40 4.28 -8.88
CA SER A 476 30.59 3.49 -10.11
C SER A 476 29.54 2.37 -10.29
N TYR A 477 28.57 2.23 -9.41
CA TYR A 477 27.49 1.24 -9.45
C TYR A 477 26.25 1.77 -8.76
N ALA A 478 25.09 1.20 -9.07
CA ALA A 478 23.83 1.53 -8.41
C ALA A 478 23.70 0.80 -7.07
N THR A 479 23.23 1.53 -6.04
CA THR A 479 22.80 0.94 -4.77
C THR A 479 21.29 0.69 -4.76
N SER A 480 20.74 0.17 -3.66
CA SER A 480 19.29 0.07 -3.48
C SER A 480 18.61 1.43 -3.69
N TYR A 481 17.37 1.39 -4.14
CA TYR A 481 16.63 2.61 -4.45
C TYR A 481 16.52 3.54 -3.21
N ILE A 482 16.75 4.83 -3.43
CA ILE A 482 16.62 5.90 -2.41
C ILE A 482 15.55 6.87 -2.91
N PRO A 483 14.32 6.80 -2.37
CA PRO A 483 13.22 7.67 -2.78
C PRO A 483 13.50 9.13 -2.42
N THR A 484 13.05 10.06 -3.27
CA THR A 484 13.20 11.51 -3.05
C THR A 484 11.92 12.24 -3.45
N ASP A 485 11.56 13.25 -2.62
CA ASP A 485 10.43 14.15 -2.87
C ASP A 485 10.82 15.58 -2.46
N GLY A 486 11.23 16.39 -3.44
CA GLY A 486 11.60 17.80 -3.27
C GLY A 486 13.08 18.07 -2.93
N THR A 487 13.79 17.13 -2.32
CA THR A 487 15.21 17.26 -1.94
C THR A 487 15.98 15.98 -2.23
N SER A 488 17.31 16.09 -2.36
CA SER A 488 18.19 14.93 -2.38
C SER A 488 18.18 14.22 -1.01
N VAL A 489 18.26 12.89 -1.02
CA VAL A 489 18.24 12.05 0.19
C VAL A 489 19.50 11.20 0.25
N THR A 490 20.12 11.15 1.44
CA THR A 490 21.28 10.30 1.70
C THR A 490 20.89 9.12 2.56
N ARG A 491 21.18 7.91 2.08
CA ARG A 491 21.18 6.68 2.88
C ARG A 491 22.61 6.48 3.40
N ASN A 492 22.78 6.47 4.71
CA ASN A 492 24.07 6.21 5.34
C ASN A 492 24.53 4.76 5.12
N GLN A 493 25.81 4.50 5.36
CA GLN A 493 26.38 3.17 5.26
C GLN A 493 25.77 2.20 6.29
N ASP A 494 25.66 0.94 5.91
CA ASP A 494 25.34 -0.13 6.82
C ASP A 494 26.60 -0.54 7.63
N VAL A 495 26.48 -0.59 8.94
CA VAL A 495 27.53 -1.05 9.85
C VAL A 495 26.99 -2.27 10.60
N CYS A 496 27.68 -3.40 10.47
CA CYS A 496 27.34 -4.65 11.14
C CYS A 496 28.60 -5.20 11.81
N ASN A 497 28.59 -5.28 13.14
CA ASN A 497 29.77 -5.68 13.93
C ASN A 497 29.36 -6.33 15.26
N ASN A 498 30.37 -6.60 16.13
CA ASN A 498 30.20 -7.12 17.49
C ASN A 498 29.43 -8.47 17.57
N GLY A 499 29.46 -9.30 16.51
CA GLY A 499 28.85 -10.63 16.54
C GLY A 499 29.69 -11.62 17.35
N GLY A 500 29.07 -12.18 18.39
CA GLY A 500 29.74 -13.14 19.28
C GLY A 500 30.74 -12.53 20.27
N SER A 501 31.42 -13.39 20.99
CA SER A 501 32.38 -13.01 22.01
C SER A 501 33.45 -14.09 22.18
N VAL A 502 34.43 -13.87 23.08
CA VAL A 502 35.45 -14.88 23.45
C VAL A 502 34.84 -16.15 24.02
N SER A 503 33.63 -16.13 24.54
CA SER A 503 32.91 -17.30 25.00
C SER A 503 32.20 -18.07 23.89
N THR A 504 31.88 -17.41 22.78
CA THR A 504 31.19 -17.99 21.62
C THR A 504 32.18 -18.50 20.57
N ILE A 505 33.31 -17.79 20.39
CA ILE A 505 34.28 -18.09 19.33
C ILE A 505 35.53 -18.71 19.93
N ASN A 506 35.93 -19.91 19.45
CA ASN A 506 37.18 -20.51 19.83
C ASN A 506 38.37 -19.74 19.25
N SER A 507 39.21 -19.18 20.14
CA SER A 507 40.37 -18.36 19.77
C SER A 507 41.61 -19.16 19.35
N THR A 508 41.60 -20.49 19.51
CA THR A 508 42.79 -21.33 19.25
C THR A 508 42.74 -22.06 17.92
N SER A 509 41.53 -22.34 17.41
CA SER A 509 41.35 -22.97 16.10
C SER A 509 39.92 -22.76 15.61
N GLY A 510 39.75 -22.61 14.30
CA GLY A 510 38.43 -22.43 13.73
C GLY A 510 38.48 -22.29 12.20
N VAL A 511 37.28 -22.18 11.60
CA VAL A 511 37.07 -21.92 10.18
C VAL A 511 36.16 -20.73 10.08
N LEU A 512 36.54 -19.70 9.33
CA LEU A 512 35.67 -18.62 8.87
C LEU A 512 35.21 -18.97 7.45
N TYR A 513 33.92 -19.29 7.33
CA TYR A 513 33.26 -19.50 6.03
C TYR A 513 32.28 -18.35 5.75
N ALA A 514 32.28 -17.87 4.52
CA ALA A 514 31.30 -16.89 4.07
C ALA A 514 30.96 -17.11 2.61
N GLU A 515 29.71 -16.96 2.30
CA GLU A 515 29.20 -16.88 0.92
C GLU A 515 28.73 -15.45 0.70
N ILE A 516 29.43 -14.74 -0.18
CA ILE A 516 29.21 -13.30 -0.41
C ILE A 516 29.27 -13.00 -1.90
N ALA A 517 28.44 -12.05 -2.34
CA ALA A 517 28.48 -11.48 -3.66
C ALA A 517 28.73 -9.97 -3.58
N ALA A 518 29.44 -9.41 -4.53
CA ALA A 518 29.61 -7.97 -4.66
C ALA A 518 28.58 -7.43 -5.66
N LEU A 519 27.95 -6.29 -5.31
CA LEU A 519 27.01 -5.61 -6.21
C LEU A 519 27.67 -5.08 -7.47
N ALA A 520 28.98 -4.82 -7.40
CA ALA A 520 29.74 -4.35 -8.55
C ALA A 520 31.23 -4.64 -8.39
N ASN A 521 31.93 -4.62 -9.53
CA ASN A 521 33.37 -4.70 -9.60
C ASN A 521 33.95 -3.29 -9.40
N SER A 522 34.08 -2.83 -8.16
CA SER A 522 34.71 -1.55 -7.81
C SER A 522 36.06 -1.80 -7.15
N ASN A 523 36.96 -0.81 -7.19
CA ASN A 523 38.30 -0.91 -6.57
C ASN A 523 38.28 -0.98 -5.03
N ASP A 524 37.11 -1.08 -4.40
CA ASP A 524 36.96 -1.17 -2.95
C ASP A 524 36.93 -2.63 -2.48
N ASN A 525 37.71 -2.95 -1.48
CA ASN A 525 37.72 -4.26 -0.85
C ASN A 525 36.45 -4.49 -0.02
N ARG A 526 35.75 -5.59 -0.24
CA ARG A 526 34.68 -6.09 0.64
C ARG A 526 35.33 -7.04 1.62
N ARG A 527 35.01 -6.86 2.92
CA ARG A 527 35.74 -7.57 3.98
C ARG A 527 34.78 -8.07 5.05
N ILE A 528 35.00 -9.33 5.44
CA ILE A 528 34.47 -9.90 6.67
C ILE A 528 35.68 -10.15 7.57
N SER A 529 35.62 -9.73 8.82
CA SER A 529 36.71 -9.91 9.76
C SER A 529 36.26 -10.55 11.06
N LEU A 530 37.12 -11.42 11.58
CA LEU A 530 37.10 -11.90 12.95
C LEU A 530 38.25 -11.21 13.66
N SER A 531 38.01 -10.39 14.67
CA SER A 531 39.02 -9.57 15.34
C SER A 531 38.67 -9.36 16.82
N ASP A 532 39.67 -8.92 17.59
CA ASP A 532 39.51 -8.44 18.97
C ASP A 532 39.06 -6.95 19.05
N GLY A 533 38.60 -6.37 17.96
CA GLY A 533 38.28 -4.96 17.84
C GLY A 533 39.47 -4.11 17.37
N THR A 534 40.65 -4.71 17.19
CA THR A 534 41.85 -4.01 16.69
C THR A 534 42.21 -4.45 15.26
N LEU A 535 43.03 -3.62 14.60
CA LEU A 535 43.54 -3.95 13.26
C LEU A 535 44.72 -4.96 13.31
N ASN A 536 45.32 -5.17 14.46
CA ASN A 536 46.53 -5.98 14.63
C ASN A 536 46.24 -7.47 14.83
N ASN A 537 45.10 -7.79 15.46
CA ASN A 537 44.67 -9.17 15.74
C ASN A 537 43.37 -9.48 14.99
N ARG A 538 43.51 -9.91 13.72
CA ARG A 538 42.31 -10.22 12.88
C ARG A 538 42.58 -11.33 11.89
N ILE A 539 41.57 -12.10 11.63
CA ILE A 539 41.41 -12.92 10.44
C ILE A 539 40.54 -12.17 9.46
N LEU A 540 40.98 -12.01 8.26
CA LEU A 540 40.32 -11.22 7.23
C LEU A 540 39.98 -12.07 6.02
N LEU A 541 38.70 -12.15 5.66
CA LEU A 541 38.25 -12.62 4.38
C LEU A 541 37.99 -11.39 3.50
N SER A 542 38.73 -11.26 2.44
CA SER A 542 38.60 -10.15 1.51
C SER A 542 38.23 -10.66 0.13
N LEU A 543 37.22 -10.06 -0.47
CA LEU A 543 36.96 -10.18 -1.92
C LEU A 543 37.75 -9.07 -2.58
N PRO A 544 38.90 -9.37 -3.24
CA PRO A 544 39.50 -8.43 -4.15
C PRO A 544 38.61 -8.28 -5.38
N TYR A 545 38.74 -7.17 -6.07
CA TYR A 545 38.09 -6.93 -7.37
C TYR A 545 38.65 -7.81 -8.48
#